data_16e513cea8d78906a26851d310c3ff56
#
_entry.id   16e513cea8d78906a26851d310c3ff56
#
_cell.length_a   1.000
_cell.length_b   1.000
_cell.length_c   1.000
_cell.angle_alpha   90.00
_cell.angle_beta   90.00
_cell.angle_gamma   90.00
#
_symmetry.space_group_name_H-M   'P 1'
#
loop_
_entity.id
_entity.type
_entity.pdbx_description
1 polymer ?
#
loop_
_entity_poly.entity_id
_entity_poly.type
_entity_poly.pdbx_seq_one_letter_code
_entity_poly.pdbx_strand_id
1 'polypeptide(L)'
;MTRALIIVESYFSNTRAIAEAVAAGLIEGGVEAQMVDVAQAPGALPEDLDLLVLAAPTHNRGLPTAATRAKARAQAGPGNNSPGISEWLGDAEVPAALSVAAFDTVISKGWLSGSAAKAIAKTLQRRQGRRTVSVRSFVVTASKGPLATGQESDARSWGRELADSVKTG
;
A
#
# COMPACT_ATOMS: atom_id res chain seq x y z
N MET A 1 3.31 -6.37 -21.98
CA MET A 1 3.00 -7.15 -20.76
C MET A 1 2.55 -6.19 -19.68
N THR A 2 1.50 -6.49 -18.98
CA THR A 2 0.97 -5.61 -17.92
C THR A 2 1.91 -5.63 -16.71
N ARG A 3 2.27 -4.45 -16.21
CA ARG A 3 3.28 -4.27 -15.14
C ARG A 3 2.71 -3.54 -13.94
N ALA A 4 3.01 -4.04 -12.75
CA ALA A 4 2.61 -3.45 -11.48
C ALA A 4 3.82 -3.14 -10.59
N LEU A 5 3.79 -2.01 -9.91
CA LEU A 5 4.73 -1.64 -8.87
C LEU A 5 4.00 -1.51 -7.54
N ILE A 6 4.48 -2.22 -6.53
CA ILE A 6 3.95 -2.16 -5.16
C ILE A 6 4.99 -1.44 -4.29
N ILE A 7 4.61 -0.29 -3.74
CA ILE A 7 5.47 0.48 -2.81
C ILE A 7 4.94 0.27 -1.40
N VAL A 8 5.78 -0.22 -0.51
CA VAL A 8 5.40 -0.67 0.83
C VAL A 8 6.11 0.11 1.92
N GLU A 9 5.34 0.62 2.88
CA GLU A 9 5.82 1.06 4.19
C GLU A 9 5.40 0.02 5.24
N SER A 10 6.35 -0.58 5.95
CA SER A 10 6.07 -1.63 6.95
C SER A 10 7.09 -1.61 8.09
N TYR A 11 6.63 -1.85 9.32
CA TYR A 11 7.49 -1.83 10.54
C TYR A 11 7.50 -3.17 11.26
N PHE A 12 6.39 -3.90 11.29
CA PHE A 12 6.23 -5.19 11.98
C PHE A 12 5.97 -6.34 11.01
N SER A 13 6.33 -6.18 9.74
CA SER A 13 6.19 -7.15 8.65
C SER A 13 4.75 -7.51 8.25
N ASN A 14 3.72 -7.00 8.89
CA ASN A 14 2.32 -7.33 8.56
C ASN A 14 1.90 -6.73 7.22
N THR A 15 2.16 -5.43 7.00
CA THR A 15 1.85 -4.77 5.74
C THR A 15 2.65 -5.39 4.59
N ARG A 16 3.91 -5.76 4.84
CA ARG A 16 4.76 -6.47 3.87
C ARG A 16 4.19 -7.83 3.50
N ALA A 17 3.74 -8.64 4.47
CA ALA A 17 3.14 -9.95 4.21
C ALA A 17 1.89 -9.83 3.33
N ILE A 18 1.04 -8.83 3.58
CA ILE A 18 -0.10 -8.54 2.71
C ILE A 18 0.37 -8.11 1.31
N ALA A 19 1.40 -7.28 1.19
CA ALA A 19 1.95 -6.87 -0.11
C ALA A 19 2.48 -8.06 -0.91
N GLU A 20 3.15 -9.00 -0.27
CA GLU A 20 3.62 -10.25 -0.89
C GLU A 20 2.45 -11.10 -1.39
N ALA A 21 1.37 -11.21 -0.61
CA ALA A 21 0.17 -11.93 -1.02
C ALA A 21 -0.55 -11.24 -2.20
N VAL A 22 -0.63 -9.91 -2.21
CA VAL A 22 -1.16 -9.13 -3.35
C VAL A 22 -0.30 -9.34 -4.59
N ALA A 23 1.03 -9.27 -4.47
CA ALA A 23 1.96 -9.54 -5.56
C ALA A 23 1.76 -10.94 -6.16
N ALA A 24 1.63 -11.96 -5.30
CA ALA A 24 1.35 -13.32 -5.74
C ALA A 24 0.03 -13.40 -6.53
N GLY A 25 -1.01 -12.73 -6.07
CA GLY A 25 -2.30 -12.66 -6.76
C GLY A 25 -2.21 -11.95 -8.13
N LEU A 26 -1.46 -10.86 -8.21
CA LEU A 26 -1.19 -10.16 -9.48
C LEU A 26 -0.45 -11.06 -10.48
N ILE A 27 0.58 -11.77 -10.02
CA ILE A 27 1.37 -12.70 -10.86
C ILE A 27 0.48 -13.85 -11.35
N GLU A 28 -0.34 -14.44 -10.50
CA GLU A 28 -1.33 -15.45 -10.89
C GLU A 28 -2.32 -14.93 -11.92
N GLY A 29 -2.69 -13.66 -11.81
CA GLY A 29 -3.50 -12.97 -12.80
C GLY A 29 -2.73 -12.58 -14.08
N GLY A 30 -1.45 -12.94 -14.25
CA GLY A 30 -0.66 -12.68 -15.45
C GLY A 30 -0.10 -11.26 -15.53
N VAL A 31 0.07 -10.57 -14.40
CA VAL A 31 0.69 -9.25 -14.29
C VAL A 31 2.11 -9.42 -13.74
N GLU A 32 3.08 -8.77 -14.37
CA GLU A 32 4.45 -8.68 -13.81
C GLU A 32 4.43 -7.72 -12.61
N ALA A 33 4.65 -8.22 -11.41
CA ALA A 33 4.59 -7.43 -10.19
C ALA A 33 5.98 -7.29 -9.54
N GLN A 34 6.39 -6.06 -9.33
CA GLN A 34 7.58 -5.71 -8.56
C GLN A 34 7.18 -5.06 -7.24
N MET A 35 7.82 -5.46 -6.16
CA MET A 35 7.63 -4.86 -4.83
C MET A 35 8.90 -4.17 -4.37
N VAL A 36 8.78 -2.96 -3.84
CA VAL A 36 9.88 -2.19 -3.27
C VAL A 36 9.47 -1.59 -1.93
N ASP A 37 10.43 -1.45 -1.04
CA ASP A 37 10.25 -0.63 0.16
C ASP A 37 10.16 0.85 -0.23
N VAL A 38 9.37 1.63 0.49
CA VAL A 38 9.19 3.07 0.21
C VAL A 38 10.52 3.84 0.25
N ALA A 39 11.48 3.39 1.06
CA ALA A 39 12.82 3.98 1.12
C ALA A 39 13.59 3.84 -0.21
N GLN A 40 13.22 2.87 -1.04
CA GLN A 40 13.84 2.56 -2.34
C GLN A 40 12.90 2.89 -3.51
N ALA A 41 11.74 3.49 -3.21
CA ALA A 41 10.77 3.83 -4.24
C ALA A 41 11.34 4.86 -5.21
N PRO A 42 11.09 4.71 -6.53
CA PRO A 42 11.58 5.67 -7.52
C PRO A 42 10.89 7.02 -7.35
N GLY A 43 11.63 8.10 -7.56
CA GLY A 43 11.08 9.45 -7.59
C GLY A 43 10.24 9.70 -8.84
N ALA A 44 10.58 9.05 -9.95
CA ALA A 44 9.81 9.04 -11.18
C ALA A 44 9.35 7.61 -11.48
N LEU A 45 8.06 7.44 -11.71
CA LEU A 45 7.49 6.13 -12.05
C LEU A 45 7.87 5.72 -13.48
N PRO A 46 8.08 4.39 -13.75
CA PRO A 46 8.30 3.90 -15.10
C PRO A 46 7.14 4.26 -16.03
N GLU A 47 7.45 4.65 -17.27
CA GLU A 47 6.45 5.04 -18.27
C GLU A 47 5.56 3.85 -18.72
N ASP A 48 6.09 2.64 -18.63
CA ASP A 48 5.42 1.38 -18.99
C ASP A 48 4.70 0.71 -17.81
N LEU A 49 4.43 1.47 -16.74
CA LEU A 49 3.69 0.99 -15.58
C LEU A 49 2.18 1.10 -15.81
N ASP A 50 1.47 0.00 -15.60
CA ASP A 50 0.01 -0.07 -15.74
C ASP A 50 -0.72 0.07 -14.39
N LEU A 51 -0.10 -0.40 -13.31
CA LEU A 51 -0.69 -0.39 -11.96
C LEU A 51 0.33 0.04 -10.91
N LEU A 52 -0.06 1.01 -10.09
CA LEU A 52 0.65 1.37 -8.87
C LEU A 52 -0.16 0.92 -7.66
N VAL A 53 0.45 0.15 -6.75
CA VAL A 53 -0.14 -0.23 -5.47
C VAL A 53 0.65 0.43 -4.34
N LEU A 54 -0.03 1.18 -3.49
CA LEU A 54 0.55 1.85 -2.34
C LEU A 54 0.07 1.21 -1.05
N ALA A 55 1.00 0.86 -0.17
CA ALA A 55 0.73 0.10 1.04
C ALA A 55 1.37 0.73 2.27
N ALA A 56 0.58 0.92 3.33
CA ALA A 56 1.06 1.43 4.61
C ALA A 56 0.25 0.87 5.78
N PRO A 57 0.84 0.77 6.98
CA PRO A 57 0.04 0.50 8.18
C PRO A 57 -0.74 1.76 8.57
N THR A 58 -1.90 1.58 9.20
CA THR A 58 -2.65 2.70 9.76
C THR A 58 -2.09 3.07 11.13
N HIS A 59 -1.59 4.30 11.25
CA HIS A 59 -1.13 4.91 12.48
C HIS A 59 -2.04 6.09 12.86
N ASN A 60 -2.56 6.10 14.08
CA ASN A 60 -3.42 7.18 14.57
C ASN A 60 -4.51 7.58 13.55
N ARG A 61 -5.21 6.59 13.00
CA ARG A 61 -6.31 6.73 12.03
C ARG A 61 -5.91 7.20 10.62
N GLY A 62 -4.62 7.23 10.29
CA GLY A 62 -4.17 7.69 8.97
C GLY A 62 -2.82 7.13 8.59
N LEU A 63 -2.18 7.81 7.66
CA LEU A 63 -0.81 7.49 7.26
C LEU A 63 0.17 7.70 8.41
N PRO A 64 1.23 6.88 8.49
CA PRO A 64 2.31 7.12 9.43
C PRO A 64 2.92 8.52 9.24
N THR A 65 3.14 9.21 10.35
CA THR A 65 3.88 10.46 10.43
C THR A 65 5.32 10.21 10.86
N ALA A 66 6.20 11.19 10.74
CA ALA A 66 7.58 11.07 11.23
C ALA A 66 7.62 10.64 12.71
N ALA A 67 6.75 11.21 13.55
CA ALA A 67 6.66 10.87 14.99
C ALA A 67 6.16 9.45 15.22
N THR A 68 5.08 9.02 14.55
CA THR A 68 4.53 7.67 14.71
C THR A 68 5.46 6.60 14.12
N ARG A 69 6.18 6.92 13.06
CA ARG A 69 7.23 6.05 12.50
C ARG A 69 8.40 5.86 13.46
N ALA A 70 8.89 6.94 14.06
CA ALA A 70 9.96 6.86 15.06
C ALA A 70 9.57 5.95 16.24
N LYS A 71 8.33 6.06 16.72
CA LYS A 71 7.79 5.19 17.76
C LYS A 71 7.70 3.72 17.31
N ALA A 72 7.21 3.46 16.11
CA ALA A 72 7.12 2.10 15.56
C ALA A 72 8.51 1.47 15.37
N ARG A 73 9.47 2.23 14.86
CA ARG A 73 10.86 1.77 14.70
C ARG A 73 11.53 1.45 16.03
N ALA A 74 11.32 2.26 17.05
CA ALA A 74 11.84 1.99 18.39
C ALA A 74 11.33 0.66 18.96
N GLN A 75 10.13 0.22 18.57
CA GLN A 75 9.54 -1.06 18.98
C GLN A 75 9.92 -2.23 18.06
N ALA A 76 10.18 -1.97 16.79
CA ALA A 76 10.50 -2.99 15.78
C ALA A 76 12.00 -3.35 15.75
N GLY A 77 12.85 -2.52 16.33
CA GLY A 77 14.31 -2.66 16.29
C GLY A 77 14.99 -1.59 15.42
N PRO A 78 16.33 -1.65 15.28
CA PRO A 78 17.07 -0.65 14.53
C PRO A 78 16.64 -0.63 13.06
N GLY A 79 16.32 0.55 12.55
CA GLY A 79 15.94 0.82 11.17
C GLY A 79 16.44 2.19 10.74
N ASN A 80 16.40 2.46 9.44
CA ASN A 80 16.78 3.77 8.91
C ASN A 80 15.66 4.81 9.15
N ASN A 81 16.00 6.08 9.13
CA ASN A 81 15.05 7.20 9.22
C ASN A 81 14.44 7.56 7.85
N SER A 82 14.18 6.57 7.02
CA SER A 82 13.62 6.77 5.68
C SER A 82 12.24 7.43 5.75
N PRO A 83 11.92 8.30 4.78
CA PRO A 83 10.57 8.82 4.62
C PRO A 83 9.58 7.68 4.35
N GLY A 84 8.30 7.93 4.63
CA GLY A 84 7.23 6.98 4.37
C GLY A 84 6.42 7.33 3.12
N ILE A 85 5.30 6.63 2.95
CA ILE A 85 4.36 6.85 1.84
C ILE A 85 3.86 8.31 1.81
N SER A 86 3.64 8.92 2.97
CA SER A 86 3.17 10.31 3.05
C SER A 86 4.11 11.30 2.37
N GLU A 87 5.41 11.18 2.63
CA GLU A 87 6.44 12.03 2.03
C GLU A 87 6.65 11.68 0.55
N TRP A 88 6.69 10.41 0.22
CA TRP A 88 6.79 9.96 -1.17
C TRP A 88 5.65 10.53 -2.02
N LEU A 89 4.41 10.44 -1.56
CA LEU A 89 3.25 11.06 -2.21
C LEU A 89 3.38 12.58 -2.34
N GLY A 90 4.11 13.21 -1.40
CA GLY A 90 4.39 14.65 -1.42
C GLY A 90 5.22 15.07 -2.63
N ASP A 91 6.14 14.25 -3.04
CA ASP A 91 7.14 14.55 -4.08
C ASP A 91 6.84 13.87 -5.42
N ALA A 92 6.19 12.70 -5.41
CA ALA A 92 5.94 11.92 -6.60
C ALA A 92 4.82 12.50 -7.48
N GLU A 93 5.03 12.42 -8.79
CA GLU A 93 3.97 12.63 -9.78
C GLU A 93 3.40 11.29 -10.22
N VAL A 94 2.10 11.07 -9.99
CA VAL A 94 1.40 9.87 -10.41
C VAL A 94 0.55 10.20 -11.63
N PRO A 95 0.88 9.67 -12.83
CA PRO A 95 0.15 9.97 -14.04
C PRO A 95 -1.36 9.74 -13.90
N ALA A 96 -2.20 10.63 -14.43
CA ALA A 96 -3.65 10.53 -14.30
C ALA A 96 -4.24 9.26 -14.93
N ALA A 97 -3.59 8.77 -16.00
CA ALA A 97 -4.00 7.55 -16.71
C ALA A 97 -3.57 6.26 -15.99
N LEU A 98 -2.60 6.33 -15.06
CA LEU A 98 -2.12 5.16 -14.35
C LEU A 98 -3.19 4.63 -13.40
N SER A 99 -3.47 3.33 -13.44
CA SER A 99 -4.34 2.68 -12.45
C SER A 99 -3.67 2.68 -11.08
N VAL A 100 -4.42 3.01 -10.03
CA VAL A 100 -3.88 3.03 -8.66
C VAL A 100 -4.78 2.27 -7.71
N ALA A 101 -4.15 1.46 -6.86
CA ALA A 101 -4.77 0.82 -5.71
C ALA A 101 -4.01 1.19 -4.44
N ALA A 102 -4.67 1.16 -3.32
CA ALA A 102 -4.06 1.37 -2.02
C ALA A 102 -4.63 0.38 -1.00
N PHE A 103 -3.78 -0.13 -0.13
CA PHE A 103 -4.24 -0.92 1.00
C PHE A 103 -3.51 -0.54 2.28
N ASP A 104 -4.11 -0.88 3.39
CA ASP A 104 -3.52 -0.72 4.71
C ASP A 104 -3.71 -1.96 5.57
N THR A 105 -2.98 -1.99 6.67
CA THR A 105 -3.24 -2.89 7.79
C THR A 105 -3.82 -2.09 8.95
N VAL A 106 -4.91 -2.60 9.53
CA VAL A 106 -5.69 -1.95 10.58
C VAL A 106 -5.99 -2.93 11.71
N ILE A 107 -6.08 -2.42 12.93
CA ILE A 107 -6.52 -3.26 14.06
C ILE A 107 -8.02 -3.53 13.99
N SER A 108 -8.78 -2.63 13.38
CA SER A 108 -10.24 -2.72 13.25
C SER A 108 -10.72 -1.99 12.01
N LYS A 109 -11.77 -2.49 11.39
CA LYS A 109 -12.42 -1.88 10.22
C LYS A 109 -13.55 -0.89 10.58
N GLY A 110 -13.71 -0.54 11.85
CA GLY A 110 -14.75 0.40 12.28
C GLY A 110 -14.58 1.80 11.65
N TRP A 111 -15.70 2.51 11.45
CA TRP A 111 -15.67 3.86 10.85
C TRP A 111 -14.85 4.88 11.66
N LEU A 112 -14.69 4.64 12.97
CA LEU A 112 -13.85 5.44 13.87
C LEU A 112 -12.37 5.07 13.82
N SER A 113 -12.02 3.93 13.21
CA SER A 113 -10.65 3.40 13.21
C SER A 113 -9.71 4.12 12.27
N GLY A 114 -10.24 4.84 11.28
CA GLY A 114 -9.45 5.48 10.24
C GLY A 114 -8.84 4.48 9.27
N SER A 115 -8.14 4.98 8.26
CA SER A 115 -7.49 4.16 7.23
C SER A 115 -6.39 4.93 6.51
N ALA A 116 -5.18 4.39 6.52
CA ALA A 116 -4.07 4.91 5.73
C ALA A 116 -4.38 4.81 4.22
N ALA A 117 -5.01 3.72 3.77
CA ALA A 117 -5.38 3.55 2.37
C ALA A 117 -6.36 4.62 1.88
N LYS A 118 -7.35 4.98 2.70
CA LYS A 118 -8.27 6.10 2.39
C LYS A 118 -7.55 7.44 2.40
N ALA A 119 -6.57 7.64 3.27
CA ALA A 119 -5.75 8.84 3.30
C ALA A 119 -4.90 8.98 2.03
N ILE A 120 -4.33 7.88 1.52
CA ILE A 120 -3.64 7.83 0.23
C ILE A 120 -4.58 8.25 -0.90
N ALA A 121 -5.75 7.63 -1.00
CA ALA A 121 -6.74 7.95 -2.03
C ALA A 121 -7.15 9.43 -1.99
N LYS A 122 -7.40 9.97 -0.80
CA LYS A 122 -7.76 11.38 -0.61
C LYS A 122 -6.64 12.33 -1.02
N THR A 123 -5.38 11.98 -0.73
CA THR A 123 -4.21 12.78 -1.12
C THR A 123 -4.08 12.83 -2.64
N LEU A 124 -4.20 11.69 -3.32
CA LEU A 124 -4.16 11.61 -4.78
C LEU A 124 -5.31 12.39 -5.43
N GLN A 125 -6.50 12.30 -4.86
CA GLN A 125 -7.66 13.05 -5.33
C GLN A 125 -7.46 14.57 -5.23
N ARG A 126 -6.95 15.05 -4.10
CA ARG A 126 -6.74 16.48 -3.86
C ARG A 126 -5.61 17.07 -4.70
N ARG A 127 -4.49 16.35 -4.83
CA ARG A 127 -3.28 16.89 -5.47
C ARG A 127 -3.24 16.68 -6.97
N GLN A 128 -3.85 15.64 -7.47
CA GLN A 128 -3.68 15.19 -8.85
C GLN A 128 -5.01 15.00 -9.58
N GLY A 129 -6.14 15.35 -8.95
CA GLY A 129 -7.47 15.22 -9.55
C GLY A 129 -7.90 13.79 -9.84
N ARG A 130 -7.21 12.78 -9.25
CA ARG A 130 -7.50 11.37 -9.49
C ARG A 130 -8.88 11.00 -8.94
N ARG A 131 -9.72 10.42 -9.78
CA ARG A 131 -11.12 10.13 -9.45
C ARG A 131 -11.30 8.78 -8.77
N THR A 132 -10.55 7.76 -9.19
CA THR A 132 -10.73 6.40 -8.71
C THR A 132 -9.42 5.81 -8.21
N VAL A 133 -9.43 5.33 -6.97
CA VAL A 133 -8.38 4.52 -6.36
C VAL A 133 -9.06 3.34 -5.69
N SER A 134 -8.70 2.12 -6.07
CA SER A 134 -9.17 0.92 -5.38
C SER A 134 -8.57 0.87 -3.98
N VAL A 135 -9.39 0.74 -2.95
CA VAL A 135 -8.95 0.79 -1.54
C VAL A 135 -9.38 -0.47 -0.81
N ARG A 136 -8.46 -1.08 -0.04
CA ARG A 136 -8.78 -2.21 0.82
C ARG A 136 -8.01 -2.14 2.14
N SER A 137 -8.63 -2.63 3.22
CA SER A 137 -8.01 -2.75 4.54
C SER A 137 -7.93 -4.21 4.96
N PHE A 138 -6.79 -4.60 5.54
CA PHE A 138 -6.53 -5.94 6.07
C PHE A 138 -6.31 -5.86 7.58
N VAL A 139 -6.82 -6.83 8.32
CA VAL A 139 -6.88 -6.76 9.78
C VAL A 139 -5.68 -7.44 10.42
N VAL A 140 -5.06 -6.74 11.37
CA VAL A 140 -4.10 -7.29 12.33
C VAL A 140 -4.77 -7.42 13.70
N THR A 141 -4.37 -8.43 14.47
CA THR A 141 -4.99 -8.71 15.78
C THR A 141 -4.55 -7.74 16.88
N ALA A 142 -3.39 -7.10 16.70
CA ALA A 142 -2.82 -6.10 17.59
C ALA A 142 -1.85 -5.20 16.81
N SER A 143 -1.32 -4.15 17.44
CA SER A 143 -0.41 -3.18 16.81
C SER A 143 0.84 -3.80 16.16
N LYS A 144 1.34 -4.90 16.71
CA LYS A 144 2.48 -5.66 16.16
C LYS A 144 2.06 -6.90 15.37
N GLY A 145 0.78 -7.15 15.23
CA GLY A 145 0.24 -8.37 14.63
C GLY A 145 -0.06 -9.45 15.66
N PRO A 146 -0.22 -10.70 15.22
CA PRO A 146 -0.16 -11.14 13.82
C PRO A 146 -1.34 -10.67 12.97
N LEU A 147 -1.31 -10.98 11.68
CA LEU A 147 -2.47 -10.83 10.78
C LEU A 147 -3.63 -11.69 11.29
N ALA A 148 -4.85 -11.21 11.17
CA ALA A 148 -6.02 -12.00 11.42
C ALA A 148 -6.12 -13.17 10.41
N THR A 149 -6.77 -14.26 10.82
CA THR A 149 -6.93 -15.44 9.98
C THR A 149 -7.57 -15.10 8.64
N GLY A 150 -7.01 -15.63 7.56
CA GLY A 150 -7.56 -15.48 6.20
C GLY A 150 -7.14 -14.20 5.47
N GLN A 151 -6.46 -13.25 6.12
CA GLN A 151 -6.13 -11.95 5.50
C GLN A 151 -5.15 -12.07 4.33
N GLU A 152 -4.16 -12.96 4.39
CA GLU A 152 -3.25 -13.21 3.27
C GLU A 152 -3.99 -13.85 2.08
N SER A 153 -4.91 -14.78 2.33
CA SER A 153 -5.75 -15.36 1.28
C SER A 153 -6.65 -14.31 0.61
N ASP A 154 -7.25 -13.43 1.41
CA ASP A 154 -8.06 -12.32 0.90
C ASP A 154 -7.22 -11.34 0.08
N ALA A 155 -5.99 -11.05 0.53
CA ALA A 155 -5.05 -10.19 -0.18
C ALA A 155 -4.65 -10.78 -1.54
N ARG A 156 -4.37 -12.07 -1.59
CA ARG A 156 -4.06 -12.79 -2.84
C ARG A 156 -5.26 -12.78 -3.80
N SER A 157 -6.47 -12.96 -3.30
CA SER A 157 -7.69 -12.84 -4.11
C SER A 157 -7.87 -11.44 -4.67
N TRP A 158 -7.63 -10.42 -3.85
CA TRP A 158 -7.69 -9.04 -4.30
C TRP A 158 -6.61 -8.71 -5.34
N GLY A 159 -5.42 -9.30 -5.23
CA GLY A 159 -4.38 -9.20 -6.27
C GLY A 159 -4.86 -9.69 -7.63
N ARG A 160 -5.58 -10.83 -7.68
CA ARG A 160 -6.21 -11.32 -8.92
C ARG A 160 -7.28 -10.37 -9.46
N GLU A 161 -8.13 -9.83 -8.60
CA GLU A 161 -9.15 -8.83 -8.98
C GLU A 161 -8.50 -7.58 -9.61
N LEU A 162 -7.39 -7.10 -9.02
CA LEU A 162 -6.63 -5.99 -9.57
C LEU A 162 -6.02 -6.33 -10.94
N ALA A 163 -5.47 -7.54 -11.09
CA ALA A 163 -4.92 -8.00 -12.37
C ALA A 163 -5.99 -8.01 -13.47
N ASP A 164 -7.19 -8.48 -13.17
CA ASP A 164 -8.30 -8.48 -14.13
C ASP A 164 -8.74 -7.05 -14.48
N SER A 165 -8.79 -6.15 -13.50
CA SER A 165 -9.22 -4.77 -13.73
C SER A 165 -8.29 -3.97 -14.64
N VAL A 166 -6.97 -4.17 -14.52
CA VAL A 166 -5.99 -3.42 -15.35
C VAL A 166 -5.84 -3.98 -16.76
N LYS A 167 -6.27 -5.21 -17.02
CA LYS A 167 -6.27 -5.80 -18.36
C LYS A 167 -7.50 -5.44 -19.19
N THR A 168 -8.57 -5.06 -18.53
CA THR A 168 -9.88 -4.76 -19.16
C THR A 168 -10.11 -3.26 -19.37
N GLY A 169 -9.27 -2.41 -18.80
CA GLY A 169 -9.30 -0.94 -18.92
C GLY A 169 -8.34 -0.44 -19.97
#